data_78a390bb4d212bb7c1cb3fde0612761b
#
_entry.id   78a390bb4d212bb7c1cb3fde0612761b
#
_cell.length_a   1.000
_cell.length_b   1.000
_cell.length_c   1.000
_cell.angle_alpha   90.00
_cell.angle_beta   90.00
_cell.angle_gamma   90.00
#
_symmetry.space_group_name_H-M   'P 1'
#
loop_
_entity.id
_entity.type
_entity.pdbx_description
1 polymer ?
#
loop_
_entity_poly.entity_id
_entity_poly.type
_entity_poly.pdbx_seq_one_letter_code
_entity_poly.pdbx_strand_id
1 'polypeptide(L)'
;MLTQNILGNFKYTVICNMSDNKPIQLGLCCLNTILRAQKPPVFASRKMIIRSVEEQGIDALKEKVLQNLRDVVTMMDWNEQHGIKVFRLSSELFPHMSNPKVENYTYDFARDILHEIGERSNRYNQRLTFHPGQYNVVGSPKAEAFEQTCSDLKYHADVLDFISEGGGGKNAVMVVHGGGIYGDKEATINRWCE
;
A
#
# COMPACT_ATOMS: atom_id res chain seq x y z
N MET A 1 20.34 2.54 -25.46
CA MET A 1 19.79 3.84 -25.06
C MET A 1 18.65 4.20 -26.02
N LEU A 2 17.43 4.01 -25.65
CA LEU A 2 16.25 4.37 -26.45
C LEU A 2 15.66 5.65 -25.85
N THR A 3 15.71 6.74 -26.59
CA THR A 3 15.07 8.00 -26.21
C THR A 3 13.70 8.02 -26.87
N GLN A 4 12.64 7.94 -26.09
CA GLN A 4 11.28 8.17 -26.61
C GLN A 4 10.78 9.54 -26.12
N ASN A 5 10.28 10.33 -27.04
CA ASN A 5 9.53 11.54 -26.74
C ASN A 5 8.07 11.15 -26.47
N ILE A 6 7.67 11.16 -25.18
CA ILE A 6 6.28 10.94 -24.78
C ILE A 6 5.83 12.21 -24.06
N LEU A 7 5.09 13.08 -24.63
CA LEU A 7 4.63 14.36 -24.11
C LEU A 7 5.56 15.56 -24.38
N GLY A 8 5.56 16.06 -25.60
CA GLY A 8 6.17 17.35 -25.93
C GLY A 8 7.67 17.42 -25.59
N ASN A 9 8.09 18.40 -24.86
CA ASN A 9 9.51 18.70 -24.61
C ASN A 9 10.18 17.91 -23.46
N PHE A 10 9.51 16.94 -22.84
CA PHE A 10 10.13 16.12 -21.80
C PHE A 10 10.96 15.01 -22.40
N LYS A 11 12.29 15.10 -22.24
CA LYS A 11 13.22 14.02 -22.56
C LYS A 11 13.44 13.18 -21.32
N TYR A 12 12.99 11.93 -21.32
CA TYR A 12 13.45 10.96 -20.33
C TYR A 12 14.28 9.89 -20.99
N THR A 13 15.33 9.51 -20.28
CA THR A 13 16.15 8.37 -20.66
C THR A 13 15.66 7.17 -19.88
N VAL A 14 14.98 6.26 -20.57
CA VAL A 14 14.71 4.93 -19.99
C VAL A 14 15.98 4.12 -20.16
N ILE A 15 16.74 3.94 -19.09
CA ILE A 15 17.88 3.03 -19.08
C ILE A 15 17.32 1.63 -18.83
N CYS A 16 16.97 0.92 -19.90
CA CYS A 16 16.83 -0.52 -19.86
C CYS A 16 18.22 -1.14 -19.87
N ASN A 17 18.78 -1.43 -18.72
CA ASN A 17 19.94 -2.31 -18.64
C ASN A 17 19.46 -3.74 -18.94
N MET A 18 19.45 -4.09 -20.25
CA MET A 18 19.14 -5.45 -20.73
C MET A 18 20.26 -6.46 -20.43
N SER A 19 21.32 -6.06 -19.72
CA SER A 19 22.46 -6.93 -19.39
C SER A 19 22.29 -7.78 -18.14
N ASP A 20 21.32 -7.44 -17.28
CA ASP A 20 21.02 -8.26 -16.10
C ASP A 20 19.91 -9.26 -16.45
N ASN A 21 20.31 -10.48 -16.77
CA ASN A 21 19.42 -11.66 -16.84
C ASN A 21 18.84 -11.99 -15.45
N LYS A 22 18.26 -11.00 -14.76
CA LYS A 22 17.55 -11.27 -13.51
C LYS A 22 16.24 -11.97 -13.84
N PRO A 23 15.97 -13.11 -13.23
CA PRO A 23 14.71 -13.83 -13.48
C PRO A 23 13.54 -12.93 -13.11
N ILE A 24 12.48 -12.97 -13.92
CA ILE A 24 11.22 -12.28 -13.61
C ILE A 24 10.68 -12.85 -12.31
N GLN A 25 10.40 -11.98 -11.34
CA GLN A 25 9.81 -12.36 -10.08
C GLN A 25 8.29 -12.26 -10.14
N LEU A 26 7.63 -13.32 -9.69
CA LEU A 26 6.16 -13.31 -9.55
C LEU A 26 5.75 -12.47 -8.34
N GLY A 27 4.62 -11.76 -8.48
CA GLY A 27 4.03 -10.96 -7.44
C GLY A 27 2.56 -11.30 -7.19
N LEU A 28 2.16 -11.25 -5.91
CA LEU A 28 0.77 -11.35 -5.48
C LEU A 28 0.19 -9.94 -5.27
N CYS A 29 -0.94 -9.66 -5.93
CA CYS A 29 -1.67 -8.40 -5.77
C CYS A 29 -2.78 -8.54 -4.72
N CYS A 30 -2.46 -8.26 -3.46
CA CYS A 30 -3.32 -8.12 -2.28
C CYS A 30 -4.37 -9.22 -2.00
N LEU A 31 -4.73 -10.06 -2.94
CA LEU A 31 -5.77 -11.08 -2.77
C LEU A 31 -5.27 -12.46 -3.22
N ASN A 32 -5.21 -13.41 -2.29
CA ASN A 32 -4.97 -14.81 -2.58
C ASN A 32 -6.30 -15.56 -2.62
N THR A 33 -6.76 -15.95 -3.81
CA THR A 33 -8.06 -16.61 -3.98
C THR A 33 -8.11 -18.00 -3.37
N ILE A 34 -6.97 -18.71 -3.30
CA ILE A 34 -6.86 -20.04 -2.68
C ILE A 34 -7.04 -19.92 -1.16
N LEU A 35 -6.30 -19.03 -0.52
CA LEU A 35 -6.41 -18.78 0.91
C LEU A 35 -7.77 -18.21 1.31
N ARG A 36 -8.34 -17.34 0.47
CA ARG A 36 -9.66 -16.76 0.70
C ARG A 36 -10.79 -17.79 0.64
N ALA A 37 -10.62 -18.87 -0.12
CA ALA A 37 -11.61 -19.96 -0.22
C ALA A 37 -11.57 -20.92 0.99
N GLN A 38 -10.58 -20.80 1.87
CA GLN A 38 -10.46 -21.63 3.07
C GLN A 38 -11.53 -21.30 4.12
N LYS A 39 -11.66 -22.14 5.11
CA LYS A 39 -12.52 -21.96 6.29
C LYS A 39 -11.68 -22.13 7.56
N PRO A 40 -11.41 -21.05 8.33
CA PRO A 40 -11.77 -19.64 8.06
C PRO A 40 -11.02 -19.04 6.86
N PRO A 41 -11.62 -18.05 6.19
CA PRO A 41 -10.99 -17.41 5.03
C PRO A 41 -9.86 -16.47 5.45
N VAL A 42 -8.73 -16.51 4.70
CA VAL A 42 -7.56 -15.65 4.91
C VAL A 42 -7.54 -14.54 3.86
N PHE A 43 -7.64 -13.28 4.30
CA PHE A 43 -7.58 -12.09 3.45
C PHE A 43 -7.37 -10.82 4.29
N ALA A 44 -6.65 -9.84 3.77
CA ALA A 44 -6.19 -8.66 4.51
C ALA A 44 -6.93 -7.36 4.12
N SER A 45 -8.23 -7.44 3.86
CA SER A 45 -9.06 -6.30 3.43
C SER A 45 -10.40 -6.25 4.15
N ARG A 46 -10.43 -6.65 5.42
CA ARG A 46 -11.63 -6.50 6.26
C ARG A 46 -11.86 -5.04 6.57
N LYS A 47 -13.10 -4.62 6.43
CA LYS A 47 -13.53 -3.25 6.67
C LYS A 47 -14.55 -3.19 7.79
N MET A 48 -14.76 -1.99 8.30
CA MET A 48 -15.85 -1.63 9.19
C MET A 48 -16.40 -0.28 8.71
N ILE A 49 -17.69 -0.13 8.60
CA ILE A 49 -18.30 1.17 8.24
C ILE A 49 -18.28 2.10 9.47
N ILE A 50 -18.24 3.41 9.25
CA ILE A 50 -18.15 4.41 10.34
C ILE A 50 -19.23 4.19 11.39
N ARG A 51 -20.47 4.02 10.99
CA ARG A 51 -21.57 3.73 11.92
C ARG A 51 -21.29 2.54 12.84
N SER A 52 -20.68 1.47 12.31
CA SER A 52 -20.33 0.31 13.14
C SER A 52 -19.15 0.61 14.07
N VAL A 53 -18.24 1.51 13.71
CA VAL A 53 -17.18 1.99 14.62
C VAL A 53 -17.79 2.79 15.77
N GLU A 54 -18.76 3.66 15.47
CA GLU A 54 -19.49 4.43 16.49
C GLU A 54 -20.29 3.52 17.44
N GLU A 55 -20.93 2.47 16.93
CA GLU A 55 -21.75 1.53 17.72
C GLU A 55 -20.91 0.53 18.53
N GLN A 56 -19.79 0.02 18.00
CA GLN A 56 -19.01 -1.07 18.59
C GLN A 56 -17.70 -0.60 19.25
N GLY A 57 -17.33 0.65 19.00
CA GLY A 57 -16.12 1.24 19.54
C GLY A 57 -14.86 0.96 18.72
N ILE A 58 -13.81 1.72 19.04
CA ILE A 58 -12.51 1.69 18.35
C ILE A 58 -11.79 0.34 18.48
N ASP A 59 -12.00 -0.38 19.59
CA ASP A 59 -11.35 -1.66 19.83
C ASP A 59 -11.85 -2.76 18.88
N ALA A 60 -13.11 -2.71 18.47
CA ALA A 60 -13.62 -3.60 17.43
C ALA A 60 -12.99 -3.33 16.07
N LEU A 61 -12.68 -2.07 15.76
CA LEU A 61 -11.92 -1.71 14.55
C LEU A 61 -10.47 -2.20 14.62
N LYS A 62 -9.80 -1.99 15.77
CA LYS A 62 -8.42 -2.48 15.98
C LYS A 62 -8.33 -3.99 15.82
N GLU A 63 -9.28 -4.76 16.33
CA GLU A 63 -9.28 -6.22 16.14
C GLU A 63 -9.43 -6.62 14.66
N LYS A 64 -10.21 -5.87 13.86
CA LYS A 64 -10.27 -6.09 12.40
C LYS A 64 -8.91 -5.87 11.74
N VAL A 65 -8.18 -4.83 12.16
CA VAL A 65 -6.82 -4.55 11.68
C VAL A 65 -5.86 -5.66 12.07
N LEU A 66 -5.86 -6.08 13.34
CA LEU A 66 -5.01 -7.17 13.81
C LEU A 66 -5.28 -8.46 13.02
N GLN A 67 -6.53 -8.74 12.70
CA GLN A 67 -6.86 -9.89 11.86
C GLN A 67 -6.35 -9.72 10.42
N ASN A 68 -6.45 -8.51 9.83
CA ASN A 68 -5.85 -8.22 8.53
C ASN A 68 -4.34 -8.48 8.55
N LEU A 69 -3.64 -8.01 9.59
CA LEU A 69 -2.18 -8.17 9.72
C LEU A 69 -1.76 -9.63 9.94
N ARG A 70 -2.49 -10.40 10.77
CA ARG A 70 -2.28 -11.86 10.91
C ARG A 70 -2.44 -12.58 9.57
N ASP A 71 -3.41 -12.17 8.79
CA ASP A 71 -3.64 -12.74 7.46
C ASP A 71 -2.56 -12.33 6.45
N VAL A 72 -1.99 -11.11 6.56
CA VAL A 72 -0.77 -10.74 5.80
C VAL A 72 0.37 -11.71 6.11
N VAL A 73 0.63 -11.98 7.38
CA VAL A 73 1.67 -12.94 7.81
C VAL A 73 1.44 -14.31 7.17
N THR A 74 0.21 -14.84 7.24
CA THR A 74 -0.16 -16.11 6.60
C THR A 74 0.03 -16.09 5.07
N MET A 75 -0.33 -14.97 4.43
CA MET A 75 -0.15 -14.81 2.98
C MET A 75 1.34 -14.74 2.61
N MET A 76 2.19 -14.13 3.43
CA MET A 76 3.64 -14.09 3.21
C MET A 76 4.27 -15.47 3.31
N ASP A 77 3.86 -16.28 4.28
CA ASP A 77 4.31 -17.66 4.43
C ASP A 77 3.89 -18.52 3.21
N TRP A 78 2.67 -18.34 2.74
CA TRP A 78 2.18 -18.98 1.53
C TRP A 78 2.96 -18.53 0.28
N ASN A 79 3.23 -17.23 0.15
CA ASN A 79 4.02 -16.68 -0.95
C ASN A 79 5.42 -17.31 -1.00
N GLU A 80 6.07 -17.46 0.16
CA GLU A 80 7.40 -18.10 0.26
C GLU A 80 7.38 -19.53 -0.25
N GLN A 81 6.38 -20.32 0.15
CA GLN A 81 6.20 -21.70 -0.28
C GLN A 81 5.96 -21.83 -1.80
N HIS A 82 5.46 -20.79 -2.45
CA HIS A 82 5.11 -20.79 -3.87
C HIS A 82 6.05 -19.94 -4.74
N GLY A 83 7.19 -19.51 -4.19
CA GLY A 83 8.20 -18.76 -4.93
C GLY A 83 7.77 -17.33 -5.33
N ILE A 84 6.76 -16.75 -4.67
CA ILE A 84 6.29 -15.40 -4.91
C ILE A 84 7.13 -14.43 -4.08
N LYS A 85 7.83 -13.51 -4.73
CA LYS A 85 8.81 -12.61 -4.10
C LYS A 85 8.39 -11.14 -4.08
N VAL A 86 7.26 -10.79 -4.67
CA VAL A 86 6.68 -9.44 -4.59
C VAL A 86 5.27 -9.54 -4.04
N PHE A 87 4.97 -8.77 -3.00
CA PHE A 87 3.65 -8.77 -2.40
C PHE A 87 3.10 -7.35 -2.26
N ARG A 88 2.00 -7.08 -2.94
CA ARG A 88 1.26 -5.84 -2.79
C ARG A 88 0.26 -5.97 -1.63
N LEU A 89 0.52 -5.22 -0.56
CA LEU A 89 -0.38 -5.11 0.58
C LEU A 89 -1.70 -4.44 0.19
N SER A 90 -2.77 -4.77 0.88
CA SER A 90 -4.07 -4.13 0.67
C SER A 90 -4.06 -2.68 1.15
N SER A 91 -4.58 -1.76 0.34
CA SER A 91 -4.82 -0.37 0.76
C SER A 91 -5.86 -0.24 1.88
N GLU A 92 -6.59 -1.31 2.18
CA GLU A 92 -7.59 -1.40 3.25
C GLU A 92 -7.04 -2.07 4.52
N LEU A 93 -5.71 -2.13 4.66
CA LEU A 93 -5.07 -2.84 5.77
C LEU A 93 -5.46 -2.23 7.13
N PHE A 94 -5.52 -0.89 7.19
CA PHE A 94 -5.97 -0.10 8.33
C PHE A 94 -7.18 0.75 7.92
N PRO A 95 -8.41 0.22 7.94
CA PRO A 95 -9.60 0.98 7.56
C PRO A 95 -9.72 2.24 8.41
N HIS A 96 -10.06 3.35 7.78
CA HIS A 96 -10.26 4.66 8.41
C HIS A 96 -9.03 5.33 9.03
N MET A 97 -7.80 4.83 8.85
CA MET A 97 -6.61 5.43 9.45
C MET A 97 -6.40 6.89 9.01
N SER A 98 -6.74 7.22 7.78
CA SER A 98 -6.69 8.59 7.24
C SER A 98 -7.97 9.42 7.49
N ASN A 99 -8.97 8.86 8.21
CA ASN A 99 -10.25 9.53 8.41
C ASN A 99 -10.24 10.38 9.70
N PRO A 100 -10.33 11.71 9.62
CA PRO A 100 -10.28 12.58 10.80
C PRO A 100 -11.44 12.41 11.78
N LYS A 101 -12.49 11.69 11.40
CA LYS A 101 -13.63 11.38 12.30
C LYS A 101 -13.35 10.23 13.26
N VAL A 102 -12.25 9.50 13.08
CA VAL A 102 -11.88 8.37 13.95
C VAL A 102 -10.71 8.80 14.83
N GLU A 103 -11.05 9.27 16.02
CA GLU A 103 -10.08 9.76 16.99
C GLU A 103 -9.40 8.61 17.76
N ASN A 104 -8.24 8.89 18.36
CA ASN A 104 -7.48 7.94 19.20
C ASN A 104 -7.12 6.61 18.50
N TYR A 105 -6.96 6.68 17.19
CA TYR A 105 -6.61 5.54 16.35
C TYR A 105 -5.16 5.68 15.89
N THR A 106 -4.24 5.11 16.68
CA THR A 106 -2.78 5.11 16.44
C THR A 106 -2.31 3.72 16.03
N TYR A 107 -1.02 3.56 15.69
CA TYR A 107 -0.46 2.27 15.26
C TYR A 107 0.06 1.41 16.42
N ASP A 108 0.11 1.94 17.66
CA ASP A 108 0.78 1.30 18.79
C ASP A 108 0.30 -0.14 19.05
N PHE A 109 -1.00 -0.38 18.92
CA PHE A 109 -1.60 -1.71 19.10
C PHE A 109 -1.14 -2.75 18.07
N ALA A 110 -0.59 -2.31 16.95
CA ALA A 110 -0.21 -3.15 15.81
C ALA A 110 1.32 -3.20 15.62
N ARG A 111 2.12 -2.51 16.45
CA ARG A 111 3.58 -2.37 16.26
C ARG A 111 4.27 -3.72 16.17
N ASP A 112 3.99 -4.63 17.10
CA ASP A 112 4.68 -5.93 17.15
C ASP A 112 4.44 -6.75 15.89
N ILE A 113 3.20 -6.80 15.40
CA ILE A 113 2.88 -7.57 14.19
C ILE A 113 3.39 -6.88 12.91
N LEU A 114 3.49 -5.55 12.89
CA LEU A 114 4.15 -4.83 11.80
C LEU A 114 5.65 -5.13 11.74
N HIS A 115 6.34 -5.19 12.89
CA HIS A 115 7.72 -5.62 12.98
C HIS A 115 7.88 -7.08 12.52
N GLU A 116 6.98 -7.98 12.93
CA GLU A 116 6.98 -9.39 12.48
C GLU A 116 6.83 -9.49 10.94
N ILE A 117 5.99 -8.68 10.32
CA ILE A 117 5.87 -8.58 8.86
C ILE A 117 7.21 -8.12 8.25
N GLY A 118 7.88 -7.15 8.88
CA GLY A 118 9.20 -6.68 8.47
C GLY A 118 10.27 -7.77 8.52
N GLU A 119 10.34 -8.51 9.63
CA GLU A 119 11.26 -9.64 9.79
C GLU A 119 11.03 -10.72 8.71
N ARG A 120 9.75 -11.05 8.42
CA ARG A 120 9.42 -12.01 7.36
C ARG A 120 9.80 -11.50 5.97
N SER A 121 9.51 -10.22 5.69
CA SER A 121 9.90 -9.57 4.43
C SER A 121 11.41 -9.72 4.18
N ASN A 122 12.22 -9.47 5.21
CA ASN A 122 13.66 -9.64 5.15
C ASN A 122 14.08 -11.10 4.99
N ARG A 123 13.55 -12.00 5.84
CA ARG A 123 13.87 -13.45 5.86
C ARG A 123 13.55 -14.11 4.53
N TYR A 124 12.41 -13.79 3.94
CA TYR A 124 11.92 -14.39 2.69
C TYR A 124 12.36 -13.64 1.44
N ASN A 125 13.07 -12.51 1.63
CA ASN A 125 13.40 -11.59 0.54
C ASN A 125 12.17 -11.24 -0.30
N GLN A 126 11.04 -11.00 0.36
CA GLN A 126 9.80 -10.57 -0.27
C GLN A 126 9.74 -9.04 -0.29
N ARG A 127 9.67 -8.46 -1.49
CA ARG A 127 9.45 -7.03 -1.67
C ARG A 127 7.99 -6.67 -1.40
N LEU A 128 7.77 -5.77 -0.45
CA LEU A 128 6.44 -5.26 -0.14
C LEU A 128 6.13 -3.99 -0.94
N THR A 129 4.88 -3.84 -1.35
CA THR A 129 4.41 -2.65 -2.06
C THR A 129 3.03 -2.26 -1.58
N PHE A 130 2.69 -0.95 -1.68
CA PHE A 130 1.31 -0.48 -1.57
C PHE A 130 0.82 0.11 -2.89
N HIS A 131 -0.49 0.11 -3.05
CA HIS A 131 -1.17 0.81 -4.11
C HIS A 131 -2.37 1.54 -3.50
N PRO A 132 -2.18 2.77 -2.97
CA PRO A 132 -3.26 3.59 -2.45
C PRO A 132 -4.40 3.71 -3.46
N GLY A 133 -5.62 3.83 -2.96
CA GLY A 133 -6.82 3.82 -3.79
C GLY A 133 -6.84 4.94 -4.85
N GLN A 134 -7.59 4.73 -5.90
CA GLN A 134 -7.68 5.64 -7.06
C GLN A 134 -8.24 7.03 -6.74
N TYR A 135 -8.76 7.23 -5.54
CA TYR A 135 -9.27 8.53 -5.07
C TYR A 135 -8.16 9.42 -4.50
N ASN A 136 -6.94 8.91 -4.38
CA ASN A 136 -5.75 9.68 -4.05
C ASN A 136 -5.29 10.46 -5.28
N VAL A 137 -5.65 11.74 -5.31
CA VAL A 137 -5.52 12.60 -6.49
C VAL A 137 -4.59 13.77 -6.21
N VAL A 138 -3.30 13.54 -6.24
CA VAL A 138 -2.24 14.54 -5.94
C VAL A 138 -2.39 15.80 -6.81
N GLY A 139 -2.72 15.67 -8.10
CA GLY A 139 -2.92 16.80 -9.01
C GLY A 139 -4.27 17.51 -8.89
N SER A 140 -5.08 17.25 -7.86
CA SER A 140 -6.38 17.90 -7.68
C SER A 140 -6.23 19.40 -7.41
N PRO A 141 -7.05 20.27 -8.04
CA PRO A 141 -7.10 21.69 -7.72
C PRO A 141 -7.88 21.99 -6.44
N LYS A 142 -8.54 20.99 -5.84
CA LYS A 142 -9.33 21.14 -4.61
C LYS A 142 -8.45 20.85 -3.40
N ALA A 143 -8.24 21.84 -2.54
CA ALA A 143 -7.40 21.72 -1.33
C ALA A 143 -7.85 20.54 -0.43
N GLU A 144 -9.15 20.40 -0.16
CA GLU A 144 -9.68 19.31 0.66
C GLU A 144 -9.36 17.93 0.10
N ALA A 145 -9.43 17.73 -1.24
CA ALA A 145 -9.10 16.48 -1.87
C ALA A 145 -7.60 16.20 -1.83
N PHE A 146 -6.77 17.22 -1.91
CA PHE A 146 -5.32 17.14 -1.76
C PHE A 146 -4.94 16.78 -0.32
N GLU A 147 -5.49 17.48 0.68
CA GLU A 147 -5.24 17.20 2.10
C GLU A 147 -5.64 15.76 2.49
N GLN A 148 -6.81 15.30 2.01
CA GLN A 148 -7.23 13.91 2.22
C GLN A 148 -6.27 12.92 1.54
N THR A 149 -5.79 13.25 0.34
CA THR A 149 -4.78 12.45 -0.36
C THR A 149 -3.48 12.39 0.43
N CYS A 150 -2.98 13.51 0.94
CA CYS A 150 -1.78 13.56 1.78
C CYS A 150 -1.94 12.69 3.03
N SER A 151 -3.08 12.78 3.71
CA SER A 151 -3.38 11.96 4.89
C SER A 151 -3.39 10.46 4.58
N ASP A 152 -3.96 10.07 3.44
CA ASP A 152 -4.01 8.68 3.03
C ASP A 152 -2.64 8.14 2.58
N LEU A 153 -1.86 8.92 1.83
CA LEU A 153 -0.50 8.56 1.45
C LEU A 153 0.41 8.46 2.68
N LYS A 154 0.24 9.40 3.64
CA LYS A 154 0.97 9.36 4.92
C LYS A 154 0.69 8.06 5.68
N TYR A 155 -0.56 7.66 5.79
CA TYR A 155 -0.92 6.39 6.42
C TYR A 155 -0.18 5.20 5.80
N HIS A 156 -0.13 5.12 4.47
CA HIS A 156 0.56 4.02 3.80
C HIS A 156 2.08 4.08 4.01
N ALA A 157 2.66 5.28 4.05
CA ALA A 157 4.07 5.48 4.35
C ALA A 157 4.40 5.06 5.80
N ASP A 158 3.62 5.54 6.77
CA ASP A 158 3.81 5.19 8.20
C ASP A 158 3.79 3.67 8.42
N VAL A 159 2.87 2.94 7.77
CA VAL A 159 2.83 1.47 7.86
C VAL A 159 4.10 0.83 7.29
N LEU A 160 4.61 1.31 6.16
CA LEU A 160 5.87 0.81 5.60
C LEU A 160 7.06 1.13 6.50
N ASP A 161 7.07 2.29 7.14
CA ASP A 161 8.12 2.69 8.08
C ASP A 161 8.13 1.77 9.32
N PHE A 162 6.99 1.49 9.93
CA PHE A 162 6.88 0.51 11.02
C PHE A 162 7.31 -0.90 10.61
N ILE A 163 6.96 -1.35 9.40
CA ILE A 163 7.47 -2.61 8.85
C ILE A 163 8.99 -2.57 8.70
N SER A 164 9.55 -1.42 8.30
CA SER A 164 11.00 -1.25 8.12
C SER A 164 11.76 -1.27 9.45
N GLU A 165 11.17 -0.83 10.55
CA GLU A 165 11.73 -0.98 11.90
C GLU A 165 11.99 -2.46 12.26
N GLY A 166 11.18 -3.40 11.76
CA GLY A 166 11.39 -4.85 11.84
C GLY A 166 12.48 -5.41 10.92
N GLY A 167 13.22 -4.55 10.21
CA GLY A 167 14.35 -4.91 9.35
C GLY A 167 14.00 -5.25 7.91
N GLY A 168 12.71 -5.25 7.54
CA GLY A 168 12.22 -5.48 6.18
C GLY A 168 11.91 -4.17 5.43
N GLY A 169 11.32 -4.29 4.26
CA GLY A 169 10.74 -3.14 3.56
C GLY A 169 11.71 -2.15 2.90
N LYS A 170 13.03 -2.36 2.99
CA LYS A 170 14.05 -1.45 2.41
C LYS A 170 13.84 -1.12 0.92
N ASN A 171 13.17 -2.00 0.18
CA ASN A 171 12.83 -1.84 -1.23
C ASN A 171 11.31 -1.68 -1.43
N ALA A 172 10.59 -1.30 -0.38
CA ALA A 172 9.16 -1.06 -0.47
C ALA A 172 8.87 0.17 -1.32
N VAL A 173 7.76 0.14 -2.03
CA VAL A 173 7.30 1.28 -2.86
C VAL A 173 5.80 1.45 -2.75
N MET A 174 5.35 2.69 -2.90
CA MET A 174 3.96 3.01 -3.20
C MET A 174 3.80 3.31 -4.68
N VAL A 175 2.76 2.74 -5.28
CA VAL A 175 2.34 3.05 -6.65
C VAL A 175 1.13 3.96 -6.55
N VAL A 176 1.29 5.23 -6.90
CA VAL A 176 0.25 6.25 -6.79
C VAL A 176 -0.40 6.49 -8.15
N HIS A 177 -1.73 6.62 -8.17
CA HIS A 177 -2.45 6.95 -9.39
C HIS A 177 -2.13 8.37 -9.87
N GLY A 178 -1.92 8.55 -11.17
CA GLY A 178 -1.68 9.88 -11.76
C GLY A 178 -2.91 10.80 -11.69
N GLY A 179 -4.10 10.23 -11.46
CA GLY A 179 -5.35 10.98 -11.39
C GLY A 179 -5.86 11.42 -12.76
N GLY A 180 -6.84 12.32 -12.75
CA GLY A 180 -7.46 12.88 -13.94
C GLY A 180 -6.82 14.20 -14.39
N ILE A 181 -7.19 14.62 -15.60
CA ILE A 181 -6.91 15.97 -16.08
C ILE A 181 -8.00 16.91 -15.49
N TYR A 182 -7.58 17.86 -14.67
CA TYR A 182 -8.48 18.81 -14.03
C TYR A 182 -8.48 20.15 -14.81
N GLY A 183 -9.24 20.17 -15.91
CA GLY A 183 -9.36 21.33 -16.81
C GLY A 183 -8.18 21.43 -17.80
N ASP A 184 -6.97 21.63 -17.29
CA ASP A 184 -5.75 21.77 -18.08
C ASP A 184 -4.70 20.73 -17.69
N LYS A 185 -4.12 20.06 -18.70
CA LYS A 185 -3.17 18.97 -18.50
C LYS A 185 -1.85 19.45 -17.92
N GLU A 186 -1.33 20.58 -18.43
CA GLU A 186 -0.05 21.11 -18.00
C GLU A 186 -0.12 21.62 -16.58
N ALA A 187 -1.18 22.35 -16.24
CA ALA A 187 -1.43 22.81 -14.88
C ALA A 187 -1.62 21.63 -13.90
N THR A 188 -2.22 20.51 -14.35
CA THR A 188 -2.36 19.32 -13.52
C THR A 188 -1.00 18.64 -13.27
N ILE A 189 -0.14 18.56 -14.30
CA ILE A 189 1.21 18.01 -14.15
C ILE A 189 2.05 18.89 -13.22
N ASN A 190 1.96 20.21 -13.33
CA ASN A 190 2.69 21.13 -12.47
C ASN A 190 2.31 20.93 -10.99
N ARG A 191 1.00 20.86 -10.67
CA ARG A 191 0.55 20.52 -9.30
C ARG A 191 1.04 19.17 -8.79
N TRP A 192 1.31 18.24 -9.69
CA TRP A 192 1.88 16.93 -9.34
C TRP A 192 3.36 17.01 -8.97
N CYS A 193 4.06 17.99 -9.51
CA CYS A 193 5.51 18.18 -9.34
C CYS A 193 5.86 19.13 -8.18
N GLU A 194 4.90 19.93 -7.71
CA GLU A 194 5.02 20.82 -6.53
C GLU A 194 4.92 20.01 -5.22
#